data_bc12e85e3c420935aa3cada218af4a7c
#
_entry.id   bc12e85e3c420935aa3cada218af4a7c
#
_cell.length_a   1.000
_cell.length_b   1.000
_cell.length_c   1.000
_cell.angle_alpha   90.00
_cell.angle_beta   90.00
_cell.angle_gamma   90.00
#
_symmetry.space_group_name_H-M   'P 1'
#
loop_
_entity.id
_entity.type
_entity.pdbx_description
1 polymer ?
#
loop_
_entity_poly.entity_id
_entity_poly.type
_entity_poly.pdbx_seq_one_letter_code
_entity_poly.pdbx_strand_id
1 'polypeptide(L)'
;MRNVFVFTYGILYALVVIVCMAVYWLLKPVIGVEFGTALIAVLVLALPLTYLLLRFGLFRERNKPESNLHEEFRKELFTNGYTEKSLGIADQVINEVKAGKKVNYVYLKDFVVFTADYRNQIKDYQKALELLDLLDPKDVRSRSIRVIDRGMSMLLYLNVRMDTVCGLCDEAAARGIQNEAHELFDSVNTDPFASMLDVIDYEYHILHKEYDKALAISDRLMANTSEFGREYVGKYYYSAEVRKLLGRDAEAEEYMRMAGEFVKDKSLAIQQTYHLTRTRLGMDEEG
;
A
#
# COMPACT_ATOMS: atom_id res chain seq x y z
N MET A 1 -1.33 8.53 14.53
CA MET A 1 -0.14 9.40 14.43
C MET A 1 0.39 9.90 15.79
N ARG A 2 -0.45 10.40 16.72
CA ARG A 2 -0.02 10.95 18.02
C ARG A 2 0.79 9.96 18.88
N ASN A 3 0.37 8.71 18.97
CA ASN A 3 1.05 7.68 19.81
C ASN A 3 2.43 7.26 19.28
N VAL A 4 2.64 7.26 17.95
CA VAL A 4 3.92 6.91 17.34
C VAL A 4 4.94 8.02 17.53
N PHE A 5 4.50 9.29 17.41
CA PHE A 5 5.36 10.42 17.67
C PHE A 5 5.84 10.42 19.13
N VAL A 6 4.94 10.19 20.08
CA VAL A 6 5.28 10.12 21.52
C VAL A 6 6.26 8.97 21.79
N PHE A 7 6.05 7.80 21.21
CA PHE A 7 6.93 6.65 21.39
C PHE A 7 8.33 6.90 20.79
N THR A 8 8.39 7.41 19.55
CA THR A 8 9.67 7.73 18.89
C THR A 8 10.42 8.84 19.63
N TYR A 9 9.70 9.86 20.12
CA TYR A 9 10.27 10.91 20.94
C TYR A 9 10.85 10.34 22.23
N GLY A 10 10.12 9.47 22.93
CA GLY A 10 10.56 8.83 24.16
C GLY A 10 11.84 8.00 23.99
N ILE A 11 11.93 7.18 22.94
CA ILE A 11 13.14 6.40 22.68
C ILE A 11 14.33 7.30 22.36
N LEU A 12 14.14 8.29 21.49
CA LEU A 12 15.21 9.20 21.11
C LEU A 12 15.67 10.04 22.31
N TYR A 13 14.74 10.50 23.14
CA TYR A 13 15.06 11.20 24.39
C TYR A 13 15.91 10.33 25.32
N ALA A 14 15.52 9.08 25.54
CA ALA A 14 16.30 8.14 26.37
C ALA A 14 17.72 7.93 25.82
N LEU A 15 17.87 7.78 24.50
CA LEU A 15 19.18 7.67 23.86
C LEU A 15 20.02 8.93 24.03
N VAL A 16 19.44 10.11 23.86
CA VAL A 16 20.15 11.40 24.07
C VAL A 16 20.61 11.50 25.54
N VAL A 17 19.76 11.17 26.51
CA VAL A 17 20.12 11.17 27.94
C VAL A 17 21.29 10.22 28.20
N ILE A 18 21.23 8.97 27.68
CA ILE A 18 22.32 7.98 27.85
C ILE A 18 23.64 8.52 27.29
N VAL A 19 23.62 9.09 26.07
CA VAL A 19 24.83 9.67 25.44
C VAL A 19 25.37 10.82 26.27
N CYS A 20 24.52 11.76 26.71
CA CYS A 20 24.94 12.89 27.52
C CYS A 20 25.52 12.45 28.87
N MET A 21 24.95 11.40 29.49
CA MET A 21 25.48 10.83 30.73
C MET A 21 26.82 10.14 30.52
N ALA A 22 27.01 9.43 29.42
CA ALA A 22 28.31 8.84 29.07
C ALA A 22 29.38 9.93 28.86
N VAL A 23 29.05 11.01 28.18
CA VAL A 23 29.95 12.16 28.01
C VAL A 23 30.26 12.82 29.36
N TYR A 24 29.26 12.99 30.23
CA TYR A 24 29.49 13.49 31.57
C TYR A 24 30.50 12.62 32.36
N TRP A 25 30.33 11.27 32.34
CA TRP A 25 31.23 10.37 33.02
C TRP A 25 32.67 10.48 32.50
N LEU A 26 32.86 10.65 31.19
CA LEU A 26 34.18 10.87 30.59
C LEU A 26 34.81 12.19 31.01
N LEU A 27 34.02 13.24 31.16
CA LEU A 27 34.47 14.60 31.47
C LEU A 27 34.48 14.92 32.97
N LYS A 28 33.91 14.04 33.82
CA LYS A 28 33.79 14.23 35.27
C LYS A 28 35.11 14.63 35.94
N PRO A 29 36.27 14.03 35.62
CA PRO A 29 37.53 14.42 36.23
C PRO A 29 37.99 15.84 35.93
N VAL A 30 37.47 16.44 34.85
CA VAL A 30 37.84 17.79 34.38
C VAL A 30 36.82 18.84 34.86
N ILE A 31 35.53 18.49 34.89
CA ILE A 31 34.42 19.45 35.11
C ILE A 31 34.12 19.63 36.59
N GLY A 32 34.40 18.65 37.48
CA GLY A 32 34.21 18.74 38.91
C GLY A 32 32.76 18.95 39.41
N VAL A 33 31.75 18.80 38.53
CA VAL A 33 30.33 19.01 38.85
C VAL A 33 29.77 17.75 39.55
N GLU A 34 28.97 17.97 40.61
CA GLU A 34 28.30 16.88 41.31
C GLU A 34 27.29 16.14 40.42
N PHE A 35 27.19 14.82 40.62
CA PHE A 35 26.33 13.94 39.80
C PHE A 35 24.86 14.42 39.74
N GLY A 36 24.29 14.85 40.88
CA GLY A 36 22.90 15.31 40.93
C GLY A 36 22.63 16.53 40.04
N THR A 37 23.51 17.52 40.09
CA THR A 37 23.45 18.75 39.29
C THR A 37 23.63 18.43 37.81
N ALA A 38 24.57 17.55 37.46
CA ALA A 38 24.82 17.11 36.11
C ALA A 38 23.61 16.34 35.53
N LEU A 39 22.97 15.47 36.31
CA LEU A 39 21.79 14.72 35.90
C LEU A 39 20.62 15.65 35.56
N ILE A 40 20.34 16.64 36.41
CA ILE A 40 19.28 17.63 36.16
C ILE A 40 19.57 18.44 34.87
N ALA A 41 20.80 18.91 34.71
CA ALA A 41 21.21 19.65 33.53
C ALA A 41 21.07 18.81 32.25
N VAL A 42 21.47 17.52 32.27
CA VAL A 42 21.33 16.60 31.14
C VAL A 42 19.85 16.37 30.79
N LEU A 43 18.99 16.12 31.80
CA LEU A 43 17.55 15.90 31.56
C LEU A 43 16.89 17.15 30.92
N VAL A 44 17.24 18.35 31.42
CA VAL A 44 16.68 19.59 30.87
C VAL A 44 17.21 19.90 29.48
N LEU A 45 18.50 19.72 29.20
CA LEU A 45 19.10 19.97 27.87
C LEU A 45 18.74 18.90 26.84
N ALA A 46 18.50 17.67 27.26
CA ALA A 46 18.10 16.59 26.35
C ALA A 46 16.73 16.85 25.70
N LEU A 47 15.80 17.57 26.35
CA LEU A 47 14.48 17.88 25.80
C LEU A 47 14.57 18.72 24.51
N PRO A 48 15.18 19.93 24.51
CA PRO A 48 15.28 20.73 23.29
C PRO A 48 16.18 20.06 22.24
N LEU A 49 17.25 19.36 22.67
CA LEU A 49 18.13 18.65 21.73
C LEU A 49 17.39 17.52 21.00
N THR A 50 16.60 16.74 21.72
CA THR A 50 15.75 15.69 21.12
C THR A 50 14.72 16.28 20.16
N TYR A 51 14.10 17.40 20.53
CA TYR A 51 13.17 18.10 19.67
C TYR A 51 13.85 18.62 18.39
N LEU A 52 15.05 19.20 18.50
CA LEU A 52 15.82 19.66 17.35
C LEU A 52 16.23 18.51 16.43
N LEU A 53 16.74 17.40 17.00
CA LEU A 53 17.10 16.20 16.22
C LEU A 53 15.90 15.61 15.46
N LEU A 54 14.74 15.52 16.11
CA LEU A 54 13.50 15.10 15.45
C LEU A 54 13.07 16.10 14.37
N ARG A 55 13.14 17.39 14.68
CA ARG A 55 12.78 18.44 13.74
C ARG A 55 13.69 18.42 12.52
N PHE A 56 15.00 18.38 12.69
CA PHE A 56 15.95 18.35 11.58
C PHE A 56 15.89 17.03 10.79
N GLY A 57 15.69 15.87 11.46
CA GLY A 57 15.53 14.58 10.79
C GLY A 57 14.23 14.46 10.01
N LEU A 58 13.09 14.75 10.67
CA LEU A 58 11.77 14.59 10.07
C LEU A 58 11.43 15.69 9.05
N PHE A 59 11.85 16.97 9.30
CA PHE A 59 11.57 18.07 8.38
C PHE A 59 12.49 18.08 7.15
N ARG A 60 13.69 17.52 7.24
CA ARG A 60 14.57 17.39 6.08
C ARG A 60 13.99 16.43 5.02
N GLU A 61 13.28 15.40 5.44
CA GLU A 61 12.57 14.50 4.50
C GLU A 61 11.25 15.09 4.02
N ARG A 62 10.50 15.77 4.89
CA ARG A 62 9.20 16.36 4.58
C ARG A 62 9.27 17.56 3.62
N ASN A 63 10.40 18.24 3.53
CA ASN A 63 10.60 19.38 2.64
C ASN A 63 11.23 19.00 1.29
N LYS A 64 11.36 17.71 0.99
CA LYS A 64 11.77 17.29 -0.36
C LYS A 64 10.60 17.51 -1.33
N PRO A 65 10.86 18.03 -2.55
CA PRO A 65 9.82 18.21 -3.57
C PRO A 65 8.99 16.94 -3.81
N GLU A 66 9.64 15.79 -3.74
CA GLU A 66 9.02 14.47 -3.92
C GLU A 66 7.98 14.13 -2.82
N SER A 67 8.19 14.59 -1.58
CA SER A 67 7.23 14.40 -0.49
C SER A 67 5.95 15.21 -0.73
N ASN A 68 6.07 16.42 -1.25
CA ASN A 68 4.92 17.27 -1.55
C ASN A 68 4.13 16.71 -2.74
N LEU A 69 4.82 16.25 -3.79
CA LEU A 69 4.19 15.59 -4.94
C LEU A 69 3.49 14.30 -4.51
N HIS A 70 4.08 13.51 -3.61
CA HIS A 70 3.45 12.30 -3.10
C HIS A 70 2.19 12.61 -2.26
N GLU A 71 2.21 13.62 -1.41
CA GLU A 71 1.05 14.05 -0.63
C GLU A 71 -0.07 14.56 -1.56
N GLU A 72 0.28 15.37 -2.58
CA GLU A 72 -0.66 15.86 -3.58
C GLU A 72 -1.24 14.71 -4.41
N PHE A 73 -0.41 13.79 -4.88
CA PHE A 73 -0.83 12.59 -5.61
C PHE A 73 -1.83 11.77 -4.79
N ARG A 74 -1.48 11.43 -3.55
CA ARG A 74 -2.36 10.63 -2.68
C ARG A 74 -3.68 11.35 -2.40
N LYS A 75 -3.63 12.65 -2.12
CA LYS A 75 -4.84 13.44 -1.89
C LYS A 75 -5.74 13.44 -3.12
N GLU A 76 -5.20 13.69 -4.31
CA GLU A 76 -5.95 13.67 -5.57
C GLU A 76 -6.52 12.29 -5.84
N LEU A 77 -5.68 11.24 -5.78
CA LEU A 77 -6.07 9.87 -6.05
C LEU A 77 -7.20 9.38 -5.14
N PHE A 78 -7.08 9.56 -3.82
CA PHE A 78 -8.09 9.05 -2.86
C PHE A 78 -9.36 9.89 -2.81
N THR A 79 -9.33 11.13 -3.32
CA THR A 79 -10.52 11.98 -3.39
C THR A 79 -11.22 11.84 -4.74
N ASN A 80 -10.49 11.97 -5.83
CA ASN A 80 -11.01 12.13 -7.19
C ASN A 80 -10.74 10.92 -8.10
N GLY A 81 -9.91 9.97 -7.65
CA GLY A 81 -9.54 8.80 -8.44
C GLY A 81 -8.41 9.05 -9.44
N TYR A 82 -8.38 8.23 -10.47
CA TYR A 82 -7.41 8.32 -11.56
C TYR A 82 -7.82 9.43 -12.53
N THR A 83 -7.45 10.67 -12.18
CA THR A 83 -7.64 11.86 -13.00
C THR A 83 -6.39 12.12 -13.85
N GLU A 84 -6.53 12.97 -14.89
CA GLU A 84 -5.38 13.48 -15.64
C GLU A 84 -4.34 14.12 -14.71
N LYS A 85 -4.79 14.80 -13.65
CA LYS A 85 -3.92 15.41 -12.66
C LYS A 85 -3.17 14.36 -11.83
N SER A 86 -3.84 13.35 -11.26
CA SER A 86 -3.18 12.31 -10.46
C SER A 86 -2.19 11.50 -11.30
N LEU A 87 -2.58 11.11 -12.51
CA LEU A 87 -1.71 10.38 -13.43
C LEU A 87 -0.54 11.25 -13.90
N GLY A 88 -0.75 12.54 -14.18
CA GLY A 88 0.31 13.47 -14.58
C GLY A 88 1.38 13.65 -13.49
N ILE A 89 0.98 13.73 -12.22
CA ILE A 89 1.94 13.77 -11.10
C ILE A 89 2.76 12.48 -11.03
N ALA A 90 2.11 11.32 -11.16
CA ALA A 90 2.80 10.03 -11.15
C ALA A 90 3.77 9.90 -12.33
N ASP A 91 3.32 10.22 -13.54
CA ASP A 91 4.15 10.18 -14.75
C ASP A 91 5.38 11.10 -14.67
N GLN A 92 5.24 12.29 -14.08
CA GLN A 92 6.37 13.18 -13.83
C GLN A 92 7.46 12.48 -12.99
N VAL A 93 7.08 11.88 -11.85
CA VAL A 93 8.04 11.22 -10.95
C VAL A 93 8.63 9.97 -11.60
N ILE A 94 7.81 9.16 -12.27
CA ILE A 94 8.24 7.95 -12.98
C ILE A 94 9.25 8.30 -14.08
N ASN A 95 9.00 9.34 -14.87
CA ASN A 95 9.90 9.79 -15.92
C ASN A 95 11.23 10.32 -15.35
N GLU A 96 11.21 11.01 -14.22
CA GLU A 96 12.43 11.42 -13.52
C GLU A 96 13.28 10.22 -13.09
N VAL A 97 12.64 9.14 -12.59
CA VAL A 97 13.33 7.90 -12.23
C VAL A 97 13.92 7.20 -13.46
N LYS A 98 13.16 7.10 -14.55
CA LYS A 98 13.66 6.56 -15.83
C LYS A 98 14.84 7.36 -16.39
N ALA A 99 14.88 8.67 -16.13
CA ALA A 99 16.02 9.54 -16.47
C ALA A 99 17.21 9.43 -15.49
N GLY A 100 17.15 8.52 -14.50
CA GLY A 100 18.24 8.26 -13.55
C GLY A 100 18.21 9.11 -12.28
N LYS A 101 17.17 9.90 -12.04
CA LYS A 101 17.01 10.64 -10.79
C LYS A 101 16.68 9.69 -9.64
N LYS A 102 17.36 9.84 -8.52
CA LYS A 102 17.08 9.08 -7.31
C LYS A 102 15.87 9.67 -6.59
N VAL A 103 14.79 8.93 -6.53
CA VAL A 103 13.59 9.24 -5.76
C VAL A 103 13.55 8.35 -4.52
N ASN A 104 12.98 8.87 -3.42
CA ASN A 104 12.80 8.05 -2.22
C ASN A 104 11.85 6.88 -2.55
N TYR A 105 12.35 5.68 -2.32
CA TYR A 105 11.65 4.44 -2.66
C TYR A 105 10.26 4.32 -2.02
N VAL A 106 10.08 4.84 -0.81
CA VAL A 106 8.77 4.85 -0.11
C VAL A 106 7.70 5.59 -0.90
N TYR A 107 8.08 6.66 -1.60
CA TYR A 107 7.16 7.41 -2.46
C TYR A 107 7.03 6.79 -3.85
N LEU A 108 8.16 6.37 -4.43
CA LEU A 108 8.16 5.73 -5.76
C LEU A 108 7.22 4.54 -5.84
N LYS A 109 7.23 3.69 -4.83
CA LYS A 109 6.35 2.53 -4.72
C LYS A 109 4.86 2.90 -4.92
N ASP A 110 4.39 3.95 -4.24
CA ASP A 110 2.99 4.35 -4.35
C ASP A 110 2.66 4.87 -5.77
N PHE A 111 3.52 5.70 -6.35
CA PHE A 111 3.35 6.17 -7.73
C PHE A 111 3.27 5.01 -8.72
N VAL A 112 4.19 4.06 -8.60
CA VAL A 112 4.28 2.91 -9.50
C VAL A 112 3.08 1.97 -9.33
N VAL A 113 2.79 1.53 -8.08
CA VAL A 113 1.76 0.52 -7.83
C VAL A 113 0.37 1.03 -8.20
N PHE A 114 0.01 2.26 -7.80
CA PHE A 114 -1.31 2.79 -8.15
C PHE A 114 -1.45 3.11 -9.65
N THR A 115 -0.37 3.55 -10.32
CA THR A 115 -0.43 3.76 -11.78
C THR A 115 -0.53 2.44 -12.53
N ALA A 116 0.17 1.40 -12.07
CA ALA A 116 0.06 0.05 -12.65
C ALA A 116 -1.33 -0.55 -12.42
N ASP A 117 -1.94 -0.36 -11.24
CA ASP A 117 -3.32 -0.76 -10.98
C ASP A 117 -4.30 -0.10 -11.97
N TYR A 118 -4.18 1.21 -12.18
CA TYR A 118 -4.98 1.89 -13.20
C TYR A 118 -4.78 1.30 -14.60
N ARG A 119 -3.53 0.98 -14.98
CA ARG A 119 -3.25 0.35 -16.28
C ARG A 119 -3.90 -1.01 -16.41
N ASN A 120 -3.92 -1.81 -15.34
CA ASN A 120 -4.66 -3.08 -15.31
C ASN A 120 -6.16 -2.88 -15.53
N GLN A 121 -6.76 -1.89 -14.86
CA GLN A 121 -8.19 -1.62 -14.99
C GLN A 121 -8.60 -1.26 -16.42
N ILE A 122 -7.73 -0.58 -17.18
CA ILE A 122 -7.94 -0.26 -18.61
C ILE A 122 -7.33 -1.30 -19.57
N LYS A 123 -6.91 -2.47 -19.06
CA LYS A 123 -6.33 -3.60 -19.81
C LYS A 123 -5.02 -3.28 -20.53
N ASP A 124 -4.27 -2.28 -20.08
CA ASP A 124 -2.92 -1.91 -20.59
C ASP A 124 -1.84 -2.65 -19.78
N TYR A 125 -1.94 -3.98 -19.72
CA TYR A 125 -1.12 -4.86 -18.87
C TYR A 125 0.38 -4.78 -19.17
N GLN A 126 0.75 -4.56 -20.45
CA GLN A 126 2.16 -4.43 -20.80
C GLN A 126 2.80 -3.20 -20.12
N LYS A 127 2.12 -2.06 -20.15
CA LYS A 127 2.58 -0.87 -19.42
C LYS A 127 2.54 -1.04 -17.91
N ALA A 128 1.56 -1.76 -17.37
CA ALA A 128 1.53 -2.09 -15.95
C ALA A 128 2.77 -2.88 -15.54
N LEU A 129 3.16 -3.90 -16.32
CA LEU A 129 4.35 -4.70 -16.06
C LEU A 129 5.63 -3.84 -16.12
N GLU A 130 5.79 -3.01 -17.16
CA GLU A 130 6.93 -2.09 -17.29
C GLU A 130 7.07 -1.12 -16.10
N LEU A 131 5.95 -0.70 -15.52
CA LEU A 131 5.94 0.13 -14.31
C LEU A 131 6.38 -0.67 -13.08
N LEU A 132 5.80 -1.84 -12.87
CA LEU A 132 6.12 -2.69 -11.71
C LEU A 132 7.58 -3.15 -11.72
N ASP A 133 8.19 -3.34 -12.88
CA ASP A 133 9.59 -3.71 -13.03
C ASP A 133 10.58 -2.56 -12.67
N LEU A 134 10.07 -1.34 -12.42
CA LEU A 134 10.87 -0.26 -11.82
C LEU A 134 11.13 -0.49 -10.30
N LEU A 135 10.41 -1.42 -9.68
CA LEU A 135 10.52 -1.72 -8.27
C LEU A 135 11.29 -3.04 -8.06
N ASP A 136 12.32 -3.01 -7.21
CA ASP A 136 12.92 -4.25 -6.71
C ASP A 136 12.00 -4.82 -5.59
N PRO A 137 11.48 -6.06 -5.72
CA PRO A 137 10.63 -6.68 -4.69
C PRO A 137 11.29 -6.70 -3.31
N LYS A 138 12.63 -6.87 -3.24
CA LYS A 138 13.38 -6.84 -1.97
C LYS A 138 13.29 -5.48 -1.30
N ASP A 139 13.29 -4.41 -2.08
CA ASP A 139 13.13 -3.05 -1.58
C ASP A 139 11.69 -2.77 -1.15
N VAL A 140 10.68 -3.29 -1.84
CA VAL A 140 9.27 -3.20 -1.41
C VAL A 140 9.11 -3.79 -0.01
N ARG A 141 9.74 -4.94 0.23
CA ARG A 141 9.69 -5.65 1.52
C ARG A 141 10.48 -4.93 2.62
N SER A 142 11.64 -4.35 2.32
CA SER A 142 12.60 -3.89 3.33
C SER A 142 12.41 -2.45 3.81
N ARG A 143 11.81 -1.56 3.04
CA ARG A 143 11.87 -0.10 3.25
C ARG A 143 10.62 0.54 3.83
N SER A 144 9.63 -0.22 4.30
CA SER A 144 8.51 0.36 5.04
C SER A 144 8.86 0.54 6.53
N ILE A 145 8.37 1.63 7.14
CA ILE A 145 8.74 2.04 8.51
C ILE A 145 8.14 1.11 9.57
N ARG A 146 7.02 0.43 9.29
CA ARG A 146 6.36 -0.49 10.22
C ARG A 146 6.26 -1.89 9.62
N VAL A 147 6.34 -2.92 10.49
CA VAL A 147 6.24 -4.32 10.05
C VAL A 147 4.91 -4.61 9.37
N ILE A 148 3.79 -4.09 9.91
CA ILE A 148 2.44 -4.21 9.32
C ILE A 148 2.37 -3.47 7.97
N ASP A 149 2.88 -2.24 7.89
CA ASP A 149 2.90 -1.45 6.64
C ASP A 149 3.78 -2.10 5.56
N ARG A 150 4.83 -2.86 5.96
CA ARG A 150 5.68 -3.62 5.03
C ARG A 150 4.91 -4.78 4.40
N GLY A 151 4.21 -5.55 5.22
CA GLY A 151 3.39 -6.66 4.76
C GLY A 151 2.29 -6.17 3.80
N MET A 152 1.53 -5.15 4.19
CA MET A 152 0.48 -4.57 3.36
C MET A 152 1.00 -4.01 2.04
N SER A 153 2.16 -3.32 2.07
CA SER A 153 2.78 -2.79 0.85
C SER A 153 3.22 -3.91 -0.09
N MET A 154 3.77 -5.00 0.47
CA MET A 154 4.19 -6.15 -0.33
C MET A 154 2.98 -6.88 -0.92
N LEU A 155 1.92 -7.13 -0.13
CA LEU A 155 0.69 -7.74 -0.63
C LEU A 155 0.02 -6.90 -1.71
N LEU A 156 -0.07 -5.58 -1.53
CA LEU A 156 -0.62 -4.70 -2.57
C LEU A 156 0.20 -4.79 -3.86
N TYR A 157 1.53 -4.77 -3.77
CA TYR A 157 2.40 -4.95 -4.93
C TYR A 157 2.19 -6.31 -5.60
N LEU A 158 2.11 -7.40 -4.82
CA LEU A 158 1.88 -8.75 -5.36
C LEU A 158 0.49 -8.88 -5.99
N ASN A 159 -0.55 -8.29 -5.40
CA ASN A 159 -1.90 -8.28 -5.99
C ASN A 159 -1.93 -7.56 -7.35
N VAL A 160 -1.39 -6.34 -7.42
CA VAL A 160 -1.36 -5.60 -8.69
C VAL A 160 -0.51 -6.34 -9.73
N ARG A 161 0.60 -6.96 -9.32
CA ARG A 161 1.43 -7.76 -10.22
C ARG A 161 0.74 -9.05 -10.66
N MET A 162 -0.03 -9.70 -9.78
CA MET A 162 -0.84 -10.88 -10.13
C MET A 162 -1.87 -10.53 -11.20
N ASP A 163 -2.67 -9.48 -11.00
CA ASP A 163 -3.64 -9.00 -12.00
C ASP A 163 -2.96 -8.70 -13.35
N THR A 164 -1.77 -8.05 -13.32
CA THR A 164 -0.99 -7.78 -14.53
C THR A 164 -0.60 -9.05 -15.29
N VAL A 165 -0.02 -10.03 -14.60
CA VAL A 165 0.46 -11.26 -15.27
C VAL A 165 -0.69 -12.17 -15.68
N CYS A 166 -1.80 -12.17 -14.94
CA CYS A 166 -3.04 -12.84 -15.35
C CYS A 166 -3.61 -12.23 -16.63
N GLY A 167 -3.62 -10.89 -16.73
CA GLY A 167 -4.03 -10.18 -17.95
C GLY A 167 -3.13 -10.45 -19.15
N LEU A 168 -1.84 -10.76 -18.92
CA LEU A 168 -0.88 -11.19 -19.95
C LEU A 168 -0.92 -12.70 -20.22
N CYS A 169 -1.72 -13.47 -19.48
CA CYS A 169 -1.78 -14.95 -19.54
C CYS A 169 -0.42 -15.61 -19.23
N ASP A 170 0.41 -15.01 -18.36
CA ASP A 170 1.71 -15.56 -17.94
C ASP A 170 1.54 -16.49 -16.73
N GLU A 171 1.21 -17.75 -16.99
CA GLU A 171 0.98 -18.79 -15.96
C GLU A 171 2.22 -19.05 -15.09
N ALA A 172 3.42 -18.93 -15.65
CA ALA A 172 4.65 -19.17 -14.90
C ALA A 172 4.92 -18.06 -13.89
N ALA A 173 4.75 -16.81 -14.30
CA ALA A 173 4.87 -15.66 -13.42
C ALA A 173 3.76 -15.67 -12.35
N ALA A 174 2.50 -15.98 -12.72
CA ALA A 174 1.38 -16.07 -11.78
C ALA A 174 1.65 -17.10 -10.67
N ARG A 175 2.15 -18.30 -11.04
CA ARG A 175 2.53 -19.33 -10.07
C ARG A 175 3.66 -18.87 -9.15
N GLY A 176 4.64 -18.16 -9.69
CA GLY A 176 5.73 -17.59 -8.89
C GLY A 176 5.23 -16.59 -7.84
N ILE A 177 4.31 -15.70 -8.23
CA ILE A 177 3.70 -14.70 -7.34
C ILE A 177 2.86 -15.37 -6.25
N GLN A 178 2.03 -16.36 -6.62
CA GLN A 178 1.21 -17.11 -5.67
C GLN A 178 2.10 -17.78 -4.61
N ASN A 179 3.13 -18.53 -5.03
CA ASN A 179 4.05 -19.18 -4.11
C ASN A 179 4.74 -18.18 -3.18
N GLU A 180 5.22 -17.05 -3.70
CA GLU A 180 5.85 -16.00 -2.90
C GLU A 180 4.87 -15.42 -1.86
N ALA A 181 3.62 -15.17 -2.25
CA ALA A 181 2.61 -14.63 -1.35
C ALA A 181 2.31 -15.63 -0.21
N HIS A 182 2.13 -16.90 -0.51
CA HIS A 182 1.91 -17.94 0.50
C HIS A 182 3.13 -18.12 1.41
N GLU A 183 4.35 -18.19 0.88
CA GLU A 183 5.57 -18.26 1.69
C GLU A 183 5.68 -17.11 2.69
N LEU A 184 5.27 -15.91 2.31
CA LEU A 184 5.38 -14.72 3.15
C LEU A 184 4.24 -14.58 4.17
N PHE A 185 3.02 -15.02 3.85
CA PHE A 185 1.81 -14.62 4.56
C PHE A 185 0.93 -15.74 5.09
N ASP A 186 1.15 -17.01 4.77
CA ASP A 186 0.33 -18.14 5.29
C ASP A 186 0.26 -18.18 6.82
N SER A 187 1.32 -17.74 7.50
CA SER A 187 1.37 -17.67 8.95
C SER A 187 0.57 -16.51 9.55
N VAL A 188 0.13 -15.55 8.70
CA VAL A 188 -0.57 -14.32 9.12
C VAL A 188 -2.07 -14.49 8.89
N ASN A 189 -2.75 -15.15 9.83
CA ASN A 189 -4.19 -15.43 9.73
C ASN A 189 -5.03 -14.30 10.32
N THR A 190 -4.79 -13.06 9.89
CA THR A 190 -5.56 -11.88 10.30
C THR A 190 -5.94 -11.04 9.11
N ASP A 191 -7.16 -10.48 9.09
CA ASP A 191 -7.51 -9.45 8.12
C ASP A 191 -6.72 -8.14 8.37
N PRO A 192 -6.35 -7.43 7.28
CA PRO A 192 -6.71 -7.68 5.86
C PRO A 192 -5.80 -8.66 5.11
N PHE A 193 -4.77 -9.26 5.75
CA PHE A 193 -3.79 -10.09 5.05
C PHE A 193 -4.43 -11.35 4.42
N ALA A 194 -5.27 -12.05 5.18
CA ALA A 194 -5.95 -13.26 4.69
C ALA A 194 -6.82 -12.94 3.46
N SER A 195 -7.59 -11.84 3.51
CA SER A 195 -8.44 -11.45 2.37
C SER A 195 -7.62 -11.05 1.14
N MET A 196 -6.46 -10.41 1.31
CA MET A 196 -5.61 -10.05 0.17
C MET A 196 -4.89 -11.27 -0.42
N LEU A 197 -4.58 -12.29 0.41
CA LEU A 197 -4.07 -13.57 -0.08
C LEU A 197 -5.14 -14.32 -0.87
N ASP A 198 -6.38 -14.33 -0.37
CA ASP A 198 -7.54 -14.85 -1.09
C ASP A 198 -7.71 -14.20 -2.47
N VAL A 199 -7.43 -12.90 -2.61
CA VAL A 199 -7.49 -12.23 -3.93
C VAL A 199 -6.41 -12.75 -4.88
N ILE A 200 -5.18 -12.97 -4.40
CA ILE A 200 -4.11 -13.57 -5.22
C ILE A 200 -4.50 -14.97 -5.70
N ASP A 201 -5.07 -15.79 -4.80
CA ASP A 201 -5.53 -17.13 -5.16
C ASP A 201 -6.72 -17.09 -6.13
N TYR A 202 -7.63 -16.15 -5.95
CA TYR A 202 -8.76 -15.93 -6.85
C TYR A 202 -8.27 -15.68 -8.28
N GLU A 203 -7.39 -14.70 -8.48
CA GLU A 203 -6.84 -14.35 -9.80
C GLU A 203 -6.09 -15.53 -10.43
N TYR A 204 -5.30 -16.27 -9.62
CA TYR A 204 -4.63 -17.48 -10.07
C TYR A 204 -5.62 -18.52 -10.59
N HIS A 205 -6.73 -18.78 -9.89
CA HIS A 205 -7.75 -19.75 -10.31
C HIS A 205 -8.55 -19.26 -11.53
N ILE A 206 -8.79 -17.95 -11.67
CA ILE A 206 -9.41 -17.36 -12.88
C ILE A 206 -8.53 -17.63 -14.10
N LEU A 207 -7.21 -17.36 -14.00
CA LEU A 207 -6.26 -17.62 -15.08
C LEU A 207 -6.28 -19.08 -15.54
N HIS A 208 -6.37 -20.04 -14.59
CA HIS A 208 -6.40 -21.48 -14.88
C HIS A 208 -7.80 -22.01 -15.21
N LYS A 209 -8.82 -21.13 -15.31
CA LYS A 209 -10.23 -21.49 -15.57
C LYS A 209 -10.82 -22.46 -14.53
N GLU A 210 -10.28 -22.43 -13.32
CA GLU A 210 -10.74 -23.20 -12.17
C GLU A 210 -11.88 -22.46 -11.44
N TYR A 211 -12.95 -22.14 -12.18
CA TYR A 211 -14.00 -21.22 -11.73
C TYR A 211 -14.72 -21.65 -10.45
N ASP A 212 -14.84 -22.96 -10.19
CA ASP A 212 -15.44 -23.44 -8.94
C ASP A 212 -14.58 -23.08 -7.71
N LYS A 213 -13.25 -23.09 -7.85
CA LYS A 213 -12.35 -22.67 -6.79
C LYS A 213 -12.40 -21.15 -6.60
N ALA A 214 -12.40 -20.38 -7.69
CA ALA A 214 -12.55 -18.93 -7.65
C ALA A 214 -13.90 -18.52 -7.02
N LEU A 215 -14.98 -19.26 -7.34
CA LEU A 215 -16.30 -19.05 -6.73
C LEU A 215 -16.27 -19.27 -5.21
N ALA A 216 -15.65 -20.35 -4.75
CA ALA A 216 -15.52 -20.64 -3.32
C ALA A 216 -14.73 -19.52 -2.57
N ILE A 217 -13.71 -18.95 -3.22
CA ILE A 217 -12.97 -17.80 -2.66
C ILE A 217 -13.85 -16.56 -2.62
N SER A 218 -14.55 -16.25 -3.70
CA SER A 218 -15.43 -15.06 -3.73
C SER A 218 -16.54 -15.17 -2.67
N ASP A 219 -17.11 -16.35 -2.46
CA ASP A 219 -18.12 -16.59 -1.42
C ASP A 219 -17.52 -16.42 -0.01
N ARG A 220 -16.26 -16.82 0.21
CA ARG A 220 -15.54 -16.59 1.46
C ARG A 220 -15.29 -15.08 1.70
N LEU A 221 -14.87 -14.34 0.68
CA LEU A 221 -14.73 -12.89 0.75
C LEU A 221 -16.05 -12.19 1.06
N MET A 222 -17.16 -12.64 0.47
CA MET A 222 -18.51 -12.13 0.76
C MET A 222 -18.96 -12.42 2.20
N ALA A 223 -18.60 -13.58 2.75
CA ALA A 223 -18.93 -13.98 4.11
C ALA A 223 -18.09 -13.28 5.18
N ASN A 224 -17.02 -12.55 4.80
CA ASN A 224 -16.13 -11.88 5.74
C ASN A 224 -16.83 -10.69 6.43
N THR A 225 -17.03 -10.83 7.75
CA THR A 225 -17.71 -9.82 8.61
C THR A 225 -16.75 -8.94 9.39
N SER A 226 -15.43 -9.07 9.19
CA SER A 226 -14.45 -8.17 9.80
C SER A 226 -14.66 -6.72 9.39
N GLU A 227 -14.03 -5.78 10.07
CA GLU A 227 -14.08 -4.35 9.68
C GLU A 227 -13.58 -4.17 8.23
N PHE A 228 -12.46 -4.79 7.88
CA PHE A 228 -11.95 -4.76 6.52
C PHE A 228 -12.94 -5.40 5.52
N GLY A 229 -13.43 -6.61 5.80
CA GLY A 229 -14.35 -7.31 4.91
C GLY A 229 -15.67 -6.58 4.67
N ARG A 230 -16.18 -5.83 5.66
CA ARG A 230 -17.38 -4.99 5.48
C ARG A 230 -17.13 -3.81 4.55
N GLU A 231 -15.95 -3.21 4.59
CA GLU A 231 -15.60 -2.03 3.80
C GLU A 231 -14.94 -2.38 2.43
N TYR A 232 -14.67 -3.65 2.17
CA TYR A 232 -13.98 -4.09 0.96
C TYR A 232 -14.96 -4.28 -0.21
N VAL A 233 -15.03 -3.30 -1.11
CA VAL A 233 -15.92 -3.34 -2.29
C VAL A 233 -15.52 -4.44 -3.28
N GLY A 234 -14.25 -4.80 -3.38
CA GLY A 234 -13.74 -5.80 -4.32
C GLY A 234 -14.44 -7.15 -4.24
N LYS A 235 -14.97 -7.53 -3.04
CA LYS A 235 -15.74 -8.77 -2.88
C LYS A 235 -16.93 -8.88 -3.84
N TYR A 236 -17.60 -7.77 -4.13
CA TYR A 236 -18.72 -7.74 -5.08
C TYR A 236 -18.23 -7.91 -6.52
N TYR A 237 -17.07 -7.29 -6.85
CA TYR A 237 -16.49 -7.39 -8.18
C TYR A 237 -16.04 -8.80 -8.52
N TYR A 238 -15.34 -9.47 -7.63
CA TYR A 238 -14.94 -10.88 -7.81
C TYR A 238 -16.15 -11.81 -7.89
N SER A 239 -17.19 -11.55 -7.07
CA SER A 239 -18.42 -12.33 -7.12
C SER A 239 -19.18 -12.14 -8.43
N ALA A 240 -19.21 -10.94 -8.99
CA ALA A 240 -19.81 -10.67 -10.28
C ALA A 240 -19.01 -11.34 -11.42
N GLU A 241 -17.69 -11.15 -11.43
CA GLU A 241 -16.80 -11.67 -12.47
C GLU A 241 -16.86 -13.19 -12.60
N VAL A 242 -16.67 -13.94 -11.51
CA VAL A 242 -16.70 -15.40 -11.58
C VAL A 242 -18.06 -15.95 -11.98
N ARG A 243 -19.16 -15.32 -11.54
CA ARG A 243 -20.51 -15.72 -11.94
C ARG A 243 -20.77 -15.45 -13.41
N LYS A 244 -20.28 -14.35 -13.94
CA LYS A 244 -20.32 -14.06 -15.38
C LYS A 244 -19.54 -15.11 -16.19
N LEU A 245 -18.33 -15.48 -15.74
CA LEU A 245 -17.53 -16.52 -16.38
C LEU A 245 -18.21 -17.92 -16.34
N LEU A 246 -19.06 -18.16 -15.33
CA LEU A 246 -19.90 -19.36 -15.23
C LEU A 246 -21.20 -19.26 -16.03
N GLY A 247 -21.46 -18.17 -16.76
CA GLY A 247 -22.70 -17.95 -17.52
C GLY A 247 -23.93 -17.63 -16.64
N ARG A 248 -23.70 -17.17 -15.39
CA ARG A 248 -24.74 -16.80 -14.43
C ARG A 248 -24.94 -15.28 -14.46
N ASP A 249 -25.33 -14.75 -15.62
CA ASP A 249 -25.37 -13.30 -15.90
C ASP A 249 -26.27 -12.54 -14.91
N ALA A 250 -27.45 -13.10 -14.60
CA ALA A 250 -28.40 -12.46 -13.67
C ALA A 250 -27.81 -12.32 -12.24
N GLU A 251 -27.07 -13.32 -11.77
CA GLU A 251 -26.38 -13.24 -10.48
C GLU A 251 -25.23 -12.22 -10.53
N ALA A 252 -24.48 -12.20 -11.63
CA ALA A 252 -23.39 -11.25 -11.83
C ALA A 252 -23.91 -9.79 -11.81
N GLU A 253 -25.02 -9.51 -12.50
CA GLU A 253 -25.68 -8.19 -12.46
C GLU A 253 -26.14 -7.82 -11.06
N GLU A 254 -26.70 -8.75 -10.30
CA GLU A 254 -27.12 -8.50 -8.91
C GLU A 254 -25.92 -8.09 -8.02
N TYR A 255 -24.76 -8.79 -8.14
CA TYR A 255 -23.56 -8.39 -7.39
C TYR A 255 -23.03 -7.01 -7.80
N MET A 256 -23.07 -6.70 -9.10
CA MET A 256 -22.68 -5.36 -9.56
C MET A 256 -23.68 -4.29 -9.09
N ARG A 257 -24.98 -4.58 -9.02
CA ARG A 257 -25.99 -3.69 -8.43
C ARG A 257 -25.70 -3.44 -6.93
N MET A 258 -25.36 -4.51 -6.18
CA MET A 258 -24.96 -4.38 -4.77
C MET A 258 -23.69 -3.54 -4.61
N ALA A 259 -22.70 -3.69 -5.52
CA ALA A 259 -21.52 -2.85 -5.54
C ALA A 259 -21.89 -1.38 -5.80
N GLY A 260 -22.80 -1.09 -6.74
CA GLY A 260 -23.26 0.26 -7.03
C GLY A 260 -23.92 0.94 -5.84
N GLU A 261 -24.79 0.23 -5.12
CA GLU A 261 -25.37 0.75 -3.87
C GLU A 261 -24.32 0.98 -2.78
N PHE A 262 -23.34 0.08 -2.68
CA PHE A 262 -22.25 0.20 -1.71
C PHE A 262 -21.37 1.43 -1.94
N VAL A 263 -21.09 1.78 -3.22
CA VAL A 263 -20.18 2.88 -3.57
C VAL A 263 -20.88 4.24 -3.68
N LYS A 264 -22.19 4.29 -3.66
CA LYS A 264 -23.00 5.49 -3.91
C LYS A 264 -22.59 6.71 -3.09
N ASP A 265 -22.28 6.48 -1.80
CA ASP A 265 -21.89 7.53 -0.86
C ASP A 265 -20.37 7.52 -0.56
N LYS A 266 -19.58 6.80 -1.35
CA LYS A 266 -18.13 6.74 -1.21
C LYS A 266 -17.45 7.83 -2.06
N SER A 267 -16.12 7.94 -1.95
CA SER A 267 -15.34 8.92 -2.72
C SER A 267 -15.45 8.67 -4.24
N LEU A 268 -15.20 9.71 -5.02
CA LEU A 268 -15.19 9.62 -6.49
C LEU A 268 -14.21 8.56 -6.99
N ALA A 269 -13.09 8.35 -6.28
CA ALA A 269 -12.12 7.30 -6.58
C ALA A 269 -12.76 5.91 -6.56
N ILE A 270 -13.55 5.61 -5.54
CA ILE A 270 -14.22 4.31 -5.39
C ILE A 270 -15.33 4.16 -6.43
N GLN A 271 -16.09 5.23 -6.70
CA GLN A 271 -17.11 5.25 -7.75
C GLN A 271 -16.48 5.03 -9.13
N GLN A 272 -15.33 5.65 -9.41
CA GLN A 272 -14.60 5.44 -10.67
C GLN A 272 -14.17 3.97 -10.85
N THR A 273 -13.62 3.34 -9.79
CA THR A 273 -13.26 1.92 -9.83
C THR A 273 -14.47 1.03 -10.15
N TYR A 274 -15.65 1.35 -9.59
CA TYR A 274 -16.89 0.65 -9.92
C TYR A 274 -17.22 0.74 -11.42
N HIS A 275 -17.20 1.95 -11.99
CA HIS A 275 -17.47 2.14 -13.42
C HIS A 275 -16.45 1.43 -14.31
N LEU A 276 -15.17 1.54 -14.01
CA LEU A 276 -14.11 0.83 -14.74
C LEU A 276 -14.30 -0.69 -14.68
N THR A 277 -14.71 -1.21 -13.53
CA THR A 277 -14.99 -2.65 -13.38
C THR A 277 -16.22 -3.08 -14.19
N ARG A 278 -17.31 -2.30 -14.18
CA ARG A 278 -18.48 -2.57 -15.05
C ARG A 278 -18.08 -2.65 -16.51
N THR A 279 -17.35 -1.64 -17.01
CA THR A 279 -16.82 -1.63 -18.38
C THR A 279 -15.94 -2.83 -18.65
N ARG A 280 -15.02 -3.17 -17.76
CA ARG A 280 -14.14 -4.34 -17.88
C ARG A 280 -14.91 -5.64 -18.03
N LEU A 281 -16.00 -5.78 -17.29
CA LEU A 281 -16.87 -6.95 -17.33
C LEU A 281 -17.89 -6.91 -18.49
N GLY A 282 -17.95 -5.83 -19.25
CA GLY A 282 -18.94 -5.67 -20.33
C GLY A 282 -20.37 -5.61 -19.81
N MET A 283 -20.58 -4.91 -18.71
CA MET A 283 -21.86 -4.71 -18.03
C MET A 283 -22.27 -3.23 -18.05
N ASP A 284 -21.81 -2.47 -19.03
CA ASP A 284 -22.20 -1.07 -19.22
C ASP A 284 -23.72 -0.99 -19.45
N GLU A 285 -24.36 0.01 -18.87
CA GLU A 285 -25.77 0.29 -19.17
C GLU A 285 -25.88 0.61 -20.66
N GLU A 286 -26.67 -0.15 -21.38
CA GLU A 286 -27.14 0.28 -22.70
C GLU A 286 -27.88 1.59 -22.49
N GLY A 287 -27.30 2.70 -22.93
CA GLY A 287 -27.78 4.06 -22.75
C GLY A 287 -29.13 4.37 -23.41
#